data_4bb7ee22ed58504c276ee8225af75e95
#
_entry.id   4bb7ee22ed58504c276ee8225af75e95
#
_cell.length_a   1.000
_cell.length_b   1.000
_cell.length_c   1.000
_cell.angle_alpha   90.00
_cell.angle_beta   90.00
_cell.angle_gamma   90.00
#
_symmetry.space_group_name_H-M   'P 1'
#
loop_
_entity.id
_entity.type
_entity.pdbx_description
1 polymer ?
#
loop_
_entity_poly.entity_id
_entity_poly.type
_entity_poly.pdbx_seq_one_letter_code
_entity_poly.pdbx_strand_id
1 'polypeptide(L)'
;YAWIGILKTEGLLNLALISIGIIDKPLTIMNTDLAVYIGIVYSYLPFMILPLYANLEKMDMSLLEAAADLGCRPLKTFWTVTIPLSLPGILAGCFLVFIPVMGEFVIPDLLGGTNTLMIGKVLWTEFFYNRDWPVASAVAIILLALLVVPIMFYQKSQEKAIS
;
A
#
# COMPACT_ATOMS: atom_id res chain seq x y z
N TYR A 1 -10.19 8.65 -12.13
CA TYR A 1 -10.63 8.54 -13.52
C TYR A 1 -9.47 8.48 -14.52
N ALA A 2 -8.36 9.21 -14.32
CA ALA A 2 -7.22 9.19 -15.24
C ALA A 2 -6.66 7.76 -15.47
N TRP A 3 -6.60 6.94 -14.44
CA TRP A 3 -6.15 5.55 -14.52
C TRP A 3 -7.01 4.68 -15.43
N ILE A 4 -8.31 4.95 -15.54
CA ILE A 4 -9.20 4.27 -16.50
C ILE A 4 -8.71 4.52 -17.93
N GLY A 5 -8.40 5.77 -18.28
CA GLY A 5 -7.88 6.12 -19.61
C GLY A 5 -6.49 5.55 -19.90
N ILE A 6 -5.65 5.39 -18.87
CA ILE A 6 -4.29 4.86 -19.00
C ILE A 6 -4.30 3.33 -19.14
N LEU A 7 -5.11 2.63 -18.33
CA LEU A 7 -5.10 1.17 -18.21
C LEU A 7 -6.06 0.44 -19.15
N LYS A 8 -6.94 1.14 -19.88
CA LYS A 8 -7.80 0.52 -20.90
C LYS A 8 -6.96 -0.24 -21.93
N THR A 9 -7.58 -1.23 -22.59
CA THR A 9 -6.95 -2.02 -23.66
C THR A 9 -6.43 -1.14 -24.80
N GLU A 10 -7.16 -0.08 -25.14
CA GLU A 10 -6.75 0.97 -26.11
C GLU A 10 -6.19 2.21 -25.38
N GLY A 11 -5.69 2.06 -24.16
CA GLY A 11 -5.20 3.14 -23.33
C GLY A 11 -3.76 3.55 -23.64
N LEU A 12 -3.34 4.68 -23.06
CA LEU A 12 -2.03 5.26 -23.28
C LEU A 12 -0.89 4.29 -22.96
N LEU A 13 -1.04 3.45 -21.94
CA LEU A 13 -0.01 2.47 -21.55
C LEU A 13 0.24 1.45 -22.66
N ASN A 14 -0.82 0.83 -23.17
CA ASN A 14 -0.71 -0.16 -24.25
C ASN A 14 -0.18 0.46 -25.55
N LEU A 15 -0.66 1.67 -25.91
CA LEU A 15 -0.14 2.40 -27.06
C LEU A 15 1.34 2.68 -26.94
N ALA A 16 1.81 3.12 -25.77
CA ALA A 16 3.22 3.36 -25.53
C ALA A 16 4.06 2.07 -25.62
N LEU A 17 3.62 0.98 -24.98
CA LEU A 17 4.34 -0.30 -24.98
C LEU A 17 4.41 -0.93 -26.39
N ILE A 18 3.37 -0.79 -27.20
CA ILE A 18 3.36 -1.25 -28.59
C ILE A 18 4.28 -0.37 -29.46
N SER A 19 4.24 0.95 -29.27
CA SER A 19 5.09 1.87 -30.06
C SER A 19 6.59 1.68 -29.81
N ILE A 20 6.98 1.25 -28.61
CA ILE A 20 8.38 0.95 -28.23
C ILE A 20 8.76 -0.49 -28.64
N GLY A 21 7.80 -1.32 -29.09
CA GLY A 21 8.04 -2.71 -29.50
C GLY A 21 8.25 -3.69 -28.36
N ILE A 22 7.80 -3.35 -27.13
CA ILE A 22 7.90 -4.24 -25.96
C ILE A 22 6.83 -5.32 -26.01
N ILE A 23 5.65 -5.01 -26.54
CA ILE A 23 4.52 -5.94 -26.66
C ILE A 23 3.94 -5.88 -28.08
N ASP A 24 3.52 -7.07 -28.58
CA ASP A 24 2.87 -7.19 -29.90
C ASP A 24 1.35 -7.07 -29.83
N LYS A 25 0.77 -7.30 -28.65
CA LYS A 25 -0.67 -7.27 -28.40
C LYS A 25 -0.99 -6.45 -27.16
N PRO A 26 -2.11 -5.72 -27.13
CA PRO A 26 -2.50 -4.96 -25.96
C PRO A 26 -2.77 -5.88 -24.76
N LEU A 27 -2.28 -5.46 -23.59
CA LEU A 27 -2.49 -6.15 -22.32
C LEU A 27 -3.87 -5.77 -21.76
N THR A 28 -4.61 -6.76 -21.29
CA THR A 28 -5.86 -6.55 -20.55
C THR A 28 -5.55 -6.32 -19.07
N ILE A 29 -5.21 -5.08 -18.71
CA ILE A 29 -4.89 -4.70 -17.32
C ILE A 29 -6.16 -4.22 -16.61
N MET A 30 -7.00 -3.45 -17.30
CA MET A 30 -8.26 -2.94 -16.75
C MET A 30 -9.18 -4.10 -16.33
N ASN A 31 -9.94 -3.91 -15.26
CA ASN A 31 -10.83 -4.92 -14.65
C ASN A 31 -10.08 -6.16 -14.10
N THR A 32 -8.84 -5.97 -13.65
CA THR A 32 -8.05 -7.01 -12.97
C THR A 32 -7.58 -6.52 -11.61
N ASP A 33 -7.16 -7.45 -10.75
CA ASP A 33 -6.55 -7.12 -9.45
C ASP A 33 -5.28 -6.29 -9.61
N LEU A 34 -4.53 -6.49 -10.71
CA LEU A 34 -3.34 -5.71 -11.03
C LEU A 34 -3.66 -4.21 -11.17
N ALA A 35 -4.76 -3.87 -11.86
CA ALA A 35 -5.19 -2.48 -12.02
C ALA A 35 -5.52 -1.84 -10.66
N VAL A 36 -6.15 -2.61 -9.76
CA VAL A 36 -6.46 -2.16 -8.40
C VAL A 36 -5.19 -1.93 -7.60
N TYR A 37 -4.22 -2.85 -7.66
CA TYR A 37 -2.93 -2.67 -6.96
C TYR A 37 -2.18 -1.44 -7.46
N ILE A 38 -2.12 -1.21 -8.77
CA ILE A 38 -1.51 -0.01 -9.35
C ILE A 38 -2.21 1.25 -8.82
N GLY A 39 -3.54 1.27 -8.82
CA GLY A 39 -4.33 2.39 -8.33
C GLY A 39 -4.11 2.67 -6.84
N ILE A 40 -4.09 1.62 -6.01
CA ILE A 40 -3.83 1.72 -4.57
C ILE A 40 -2.41 2.22 -4.31
N VAL A 41 -1.40 1.60 -4.93
CA VAL A 41 0.00 2.00 -4.74
C VAL A 41 0.20 3.45 -5.10
N TYR A 42 -0.30 3.89 -6.25
CA TYR A 42 -0.19 5.29 -6.67
C TYR A 42 -0.86 6.25 -5.68
N SER A 43 -2.08 5.94 -5.25
CA SER A 43 -2.87 6.83 -4.39
C SER A 43 -2.31 6.94 -2.98
N TYR A 44 -1.75 5.85 -2.46
CA TYR A 44 -1.29 5.77 -1.06
C TYR A 44 0.24 5.84 -0.91
N LEU A 45 1.01 5.87 -2.02
CA LEU A 45 2.48 6.00 -2.00
C LEU A 45 2.96 7.21 -1.17
N PRO A 46 2.38 8.43 -1.28
CA PRO A 46 2.80 9.57 -0.47
C PRO A 46 2.70 9.31 1.03
N PHE A 47 1.66 8.58 1.48
CA PHE A 47 1.46 8.24 2.88
C PHE A 47 2.53 7.27 3.41
N MET A 48 3.13 6.46 2.55
CA MET A 48 4.27 5.61 2.90
C MET A 48 5.59 6.40 2.90
N ILE A 49 5.79 7.27 1.93
CA ILE A 49 7.04 8.02 1.75
C ILE A 49 7.26 9.03 2.89
N LEU A 50 6.22 9.78 3.28
CA LEU A 50 6.36 10.87 4.24
C LEU A 50 6.94 10.43 5.61
N PRO A 51 6.39 9.42 6.31
CA PRO A 51 6.96 9.00 7.60
C PRO A 51 8.32 8.33 7.44
N LEU A 52 8.55 7.62 6.32
CA LEU A 52 9.85 7.03 6.02
C LEU A 52 10.91 8.11 5.81
N TYR A 53 10.60 9.14 5.02
CA TYR A 53 11.47 10.28 4.81
C TYR A 53 11.79 11.00 6.12
N ALA A 54 10.77 11.32 6.93
CA ALA A 54 10.96 11.99 8.22
C ALA A 54 11.80 11.18 9.22
N ASN A 55 11.78 9.85 9.12
CA ASN A 55 12.64 8.98 9.92
C ASN A 55 14.08 8.99 9.39
N LEU A 56 14.26 8.85 8.07
CA LEU A 56 15.57 8.85 7.44
C LEU A 56 16.31 10.18 7.58
N GLU A 57 15.59 11.31 7.53
CA GLU A 57 16.17 12.65 7.69
C GLU A 57 16.78 12.85 9.08
N LYS A 58 16.24 12.17 10.10
CA LYS A 58 16.76 12.23 11.49
C LYS A 58 17.88 11.22 11.77
N MET A 59 18.21 10.36 10.80
CA MET A 59 19.23 9.34 10.98
C MET A 59 20.61 9.97 11.05
N ASP A 60 21.41 9.56 12.05
CA ASP A 60 22.78 10.01 12.20
C ASP A 60 23.66 9.38 11.09
N MET A 61 24.15 10.24 10.20
CA MET A 61 25.00 9.83 9.07
C MET A 61 26.33 9.24 9.52
N SER A 62 26.83 9.59 10.74
CA SER A 62 28.06 9.03 11.30
C SER A 62 28.02 7.50 11.43
N LEU A 63 26.83 6.92 11.59
CA LEU A 63 26.65 5.45 11.65
C LEU A 63 26.94 4.79 10.29
N LEU A 64 26.64 5.46 9.20
CA LEU A 64 26.96 4.97 7.84
C LEU A 64 28.45 5.11 7.54
N GLU A 65 29.05 6.21 7.99
CA GLU A 65 30.52 6.45 7.88
C GLU A 65 31.28 5.41 8.71
N ALA A 66 30.89 5.16 9.94
CA ALA A 66 31.48 4.12 10.80
C ALA A 66 31.36 2.72 10.17
N ALA A 67 30.23 2.40 9.56
CA ALA A 67 30.07 1.13 8.86
C ALA A 67 31.01 1.01 7.64
N ALA A 68 31.22 2.12 6.92
CA ALA A 68 32.15 2.18 5.79
C ALA A 68 33.61 2.02 6.25
N ASP A 69 34.00 2.66 7.35
CA ASP A 69 35.33 2.56 7.97
C ASP A 69 35.65 1.12 8.42
N LEU A 70 34.61 0.38 8.84
CA LEU A 70 34.69 -1.04 9.15
C LEU A 70 34.71 -1.95 7.92
N GLY A 71 34.78 -1.38 6.70
CA GLY A 71 34.88 -2.11 5.44
C GLY A 71 33.54 -2.71 4.95
N CYS A 72 32.40 -2.26 5.48
CA CYS A 72 31.11 -2.70 5.00
C CYS A 72 30.83 -2.15 3.57
N ARG A 73 30.39 -3.06 2.69
CA ARG A 73 29.93 -2.65 1.36
C ARG A 73 28.57 -1.90 1.46
N PRO A 74 28.25 -0.94 0.56
CA PRO A 74 27.02 -0.14 0.63
C PRO A 74 25.75 -0.96 0.75
N LEU A 75 25.62 -2.04 -0.01
CA LEU A 75 24.47 -2.97 0.08
C LEU A 75 24.36 -3.65 1.46
N LYS A 76 25.48 -4.03 2.04
CA LYS A 76 25.50 -4.64 3.39
C LYS A 76 25.11 -3.60 4.45
N THR A 77 25.67 -2.38 4.36
CA THR A 77 25.31 -1.26 5.25
C THR A 77 23.81 -0.93 5.16
N PHE A 78 23.23 -0.92 3.95
CA PHE A 78 21.80 -0.72 3.76
C PHE A 78 20.97 -1.73 4.57
N TRP A 79 21.26 -3.03 4.46
CA TRP A 79 20.50 -4.07 5.13
C TRP A 79 20.77 -4.17 6.64
N THR A 80 21.99 -3.85 7.09
CA THR A 80 22.40 -4.05 8.49
C THR A 80 22.26 -2.79 9.34
N VAL A 81 22.28 -1.61 8.74
CA VAL A 81 22.21 -0.32 9.46
C VAL A 81 20.96 0.46 9.05
N THR A 82 20.80 0.77 7.75
CA THR A 82 19.74 1.65 7.30
C THR A 82 18.35 1.04 7.53
N ILE A 83 18.11 -0.20 7.13
CA ILE A 83 16.80 -0.85 7.29
C ILE A 83 16.39 -0.97 8.76
N PRO A 84 17.23 -1.50 9.69
CA PRO A 84 16.86 -1.59 11.09
C PRO A 84 16.57 -0.23 11.74
N LEU A 85 17.35 0.79 11.43
CA LEU A 85 17.14 2.14 11.96
C LEU A 85 15.90 2.83 11.35
N SER A 86 15.51 2.44 10.12
CA SER A 86 14.32 2.95 9.47
C SER A 86 13.04 2.21 9.87
N LEU A 87 13.13 1.13 10.63
CA LEU A 87 11.99 0.28 10.99
C LEU A 87 10.82 1.05 11.62
N PRO A 88 11.03 2.03 12.54
CA PRO A 88 9.94 2.84 13.06
C PRO A 88 9.20 3.65 11.97
N GLY A 89 9.94 4.22 11.03
CA GLY A 89 9.38 4.95 9.88
C GLY A 89 8.64 4.03 8.91
N ILE A 90 9.17 2.85 8.64
CA ILE A 90 8.54 1.82 7.80
C ILE A 90 7.21 1.39 8.42
N LEU A 91 7.20 1.06 9.71
CA LEU A 91 5.98 0.62 10.41
C LEU A 91 4.93 1.74 10.47
N ALA A 92 5.34 2.97 10.75
CA ALA A 92 4.44 4.12 10.72
C ALA A 92 3.81 4.32 9.33
N GLY A 93 4.61 4.23 8.26
CA GLY A 93 4.13 4.31 6.89
C GLY A 93 3.19 3.16 6.53
N CYS A 94 3.52 1.93 6.93
CA CYS A 94 2.66 0.76 6.72
C CYS A 94 1.28 0.96 7.37
N PHE A 95 1.20 1.42 8.61
CA PHE A 95 -0.09 1.69 9.26
C PHE A 95 -0.85 2.83 8.62
N LEU A 96 -0.15 3.89 8.21
CA LEU A 96 -0.77 5.05 7.57
C LEU A 96 -1.38 4.69 6.20
N VAL A 97 -0.83 3.70 5.51
CA VAL A 97 -1.38 3.14 4.27
C VAL A 97 -2.44 2.08 4.56
N PHE A 98 -2.19 1.19 5.51
CA PHE A 98 -3.05 0.04 5.80
C PHE A 98 -4.47 0.45 6.20
N ILE A 99 -4.58 1.46 7.09
CA ILE A 99 -5.88 1.89 7.63
C ILE A 99 -6.84 2.35 6.51
N PRO A 100 -6.48 3.33 5.65
CA PRO A 100 -7.39 3.77 4.60
C PRO A 100 -7.59 2.73 3.49
N VAL A 101 -6.56 1.95 3.15
CA VAL A 101 -6.66 0.91 2.11
C VAL A 101 -7.66 -0.18 2.49
N MET A 102 -7.76 -0.55 3.76
CA MET A 102 -8.74 -1.55 4.21
C MET A 102 -10.19 -1.10 4.01
N GLY A 103 -10.46 0.20 4.12
CA GLY A 103 -11.78 0.79 3.85
C GLY A 103 -12.00 1.22 2.40
N GLU A 104 -10.99 1.04 1.53
CA GLU A 104 -11.05 1.51 0.15
C GLU A 104 -12.11 0.73 -0.66
N PHE A 105 -12.99 1.44 -1.34
CA PHE A 105 -14.02 0.87 -2.20
C PHE A 105 -14.05 1.49 -3.59
N VAL A 106 -13.59 2.74 -3.73
CA VAL A 106 -13.66 3.48 -5.00
C VAL A 106 -12.71 2.92 -6.04
N ILE A 107 -11.45 2.64 -5.63
CA ILE A 107 -10.44 2.10 -6.55
C ILE A 107 -10.84 0.72 -7.07
N PRO A 108 -11.21 -0.26 -6.21
CA PRO A 108 -11.67 -1.57 -6.69
C PRO A 108 -13.00 -1.51 -7.46
N ASP A 109 -13.83 -0.51 -7.23
CA ASP A 109 -15.05 -0.33 -8.00
C ASP A 109 -14.78 0.20 -9.41
N LEU A 110 -13.82 1.12 -9.56
CA LEU A 110 -13.48 1.76 -10.83
C LEU A 110 -12.50 0.95 -11.69
N LEU A 111 -11.54 0.27 -11.08
CA LEU A 111 -10.44 -0.39 -11.77
C LEU A 111 -10.51 -1.92 -11.70
N GLY A 112 -11.19 -2.46 -10.69
CA GLY A 112 -11.30 -3.89 -10.46
C GLY A 112 -12.35 -4.57 -11.33
N GLY A 113 -12.21 -5.88 -11.47
CA GLY A 113 -13.20 -6.72 -12.12
C GLY A 113 -14.36 -7.12 -11.20
N THR A 114 -15.29 -7.89 -11.76
CA THR A 114 -16.44 -8.45 -11.01
C THR A 114 -16.02 -9.38 -9.88
N ASN A 115 -14.86 -10.01 -10.00
CA ASN A 115 -14.33 -10.95 -9.01
C ASN A 115 -13.39 -10.28 -7.99
N THR A 116 -13.08 -8.99 -8.15
CA THR A 116 -12.23 -8.26 -7.20
C THR A 116 -13.04 -7.88 -5.98
N LEU A 117 -12.88 -8.66 -4.91
CA LEU A 117 -13.56 -8.44 -3.63
C LEU A 117 -12.58 -7.87 -2.61
N MET A 118 -12.75 -6.59 -2.28
CA MET A 118 -12.13 -5.95 -1.12
C MET A 118 -13.17 -5.72 -0.04
N ILE A 119 -12.79 -5.86 1.22
CA ILE A 119 -13.71 -5.75 2.36
C ILE A 119 -14.46 -4.40 2.38
N GLY A 120 -13.77 -3.30 2.04
CA GLY A 120 -14.40 -1.98 1.90
C GLY A 120 -15.45 -1.94 0.81
N LYS A 121 -15.20 -2.56 -0.35
CA LYS A 121 -16.16 -2.67 -1.45
C LYS A 121 -17.36 -3.53 -1.06
N VAL A 122 -17.13 -4.65 -0.39
CA VAL A 122 -18.22 -5.51 0.12
C VAL A 122 -19.09 -4.73 1.08
N LEU A 123 -18.50 -4.05 2.07
CA LEU A 123 -19.25 -3.24 3.03
C LEU A 123 -20.09 -2.17 2.32
N TRP A 124 -19.53 -1.46 1.36
CA TRP A 124 -20.22 -0.44 0.57
C TRP A 124 -21.41 -1.04 -0.20
N THR A 125 -21.19 -2.18 -0.87
CA THR A 125 -22.23 -2.87 -1.67
C THR A 125 -23.38 -3.34 -0.79
N GLU A 126 -23.10 -4.00 0.34
CA GLU A 126 -24.14 -4.49 1.25
C GLU A 126 -24.94 -3.35 1.88
N PHE A 127 -24.27 -2.25 2.23
CA PHE A 127 -24.92 -1.12 2.89
C PHE A 127 -25.79 -0.30 1.93
N PHE A 128 -25.28 0.07 0.74
CA PHE A 128 -25.94 1.02 -0.15
C PHE A 128 -26.74 0.36 -1.28
N TYR A 129 -26.25 -0.75 -1.87
CA TYR A 129 -26.91 -1.41 -2.99
C TYR A 129 -27.88 -2.50 -2.52
N ASN A 130 -27.40 -3.47 -1.76
CA ASN A 130 -28.21 -4.58 -1.30
C ASN A 130 -29.14 -4.18 -0.12
N ARG A 131 -28.76 -3.13 0.61
CA ARG A 131 -29.47 -2.66 1.82
C ARG A 131 -29.61 -3.74 2.87
N ASP A 132 -28.68 -4.69 2.90
CA ASP A 132 -28.58 -5.73 3.92
C ASP A 132 -27.75 -5.19 5.09
N TRP A 133 -28.41 -4.40 5.93
CA TRP A 133 -27.76 -3.75 7.07
C TRP A 133 -27.19 -4.72 8.11
N PRO A 134 -27.85 -5.88 8.40
CA PRO A 134 -27.27 -6.91 9.26
C PRO A 134 -25.92 -7.43 8.75
N VAL A 135 -25.83 -7.78 7.45
CA VAL A 135 -24.57 -8.24 6.83
C VAL A 135 -23.55 -7.11 6.79
N ALA A 136 -23.94 -5.91 6.38
CA ALA A 136 -23.06 -4.74 6.39
C ALA A 136 -22.48 -4.47 7.78
N SER A 137 -23.28 -4.58 8.84
CA SER A 137 -22.83 -4.43 10.23
C SER A 137 -21.83 -5.50 10.64
N ALA A 138 -22.05 -6.76 10.25
CA ALA A 138 -21.11 -7.85 10.52
C ALA A 138 -19.76 -7.62 9.82
N VAL A 139 -19.79 -7.22 8.54
CA VAL A 139 -18.58 -6.88 7.78
C VAL A 139 -17.85 -5.70 8.42
N ALA A 140 -18.59 -4.66 8.89
CA ALA A 140 -18.00 -3.51 9.57
C ALA A 140 -17.29 -3.91 10.87
N ILE A 141 -17.86 -4.82 11.66
CA ILE A 141 -17.23 -5.33 12.90
C ILE A 141 -15.95 -6.10 12.57
N ILE A 142 -15.97 -6.94 11.53
CA ILE A 142 -14.78 -7.67 11.07
C ILE A 142 -13.70 -6.69 10.61
N LEU A 143 -14.07 -5.69 9.82
CA LEU A 143 -13.15 -4.64 9.36
C LEU A 143 -12.53 -3.90 10.55
N LEU A 144 -13.35 -3.51 11.53
CA LEU A 144 -12.88 -2.86 12.73
C LEU A 144 -11.89 -3.73 13.51
N ALA A 145 -12.19 -5.01 13.68
CA ALA A 145 -11.31 -5.96 14.36
C ALA A 145 -9.96 -6.10 13.60
N LEU A 146 -10.00 -6.20 12.26
CA LEU A 146 -8.80 -6.27 11.43
C LEU A 146 -7.94 -5.01 11.52
N LEU A 147 -8.54 -3.84 11.77
CA LEU A 147 -7.82 -2.58 11.95
C LEU A 147 -7.25 -2.45 13.38
N VAL A 148 -8.09 -2.69 14.39
CA VAL A 148 -7.75 -2.44 15.80
C VAL A 148 -6.72 -3.42 16.33
N VAL A 149 -6.85 -4.71 15.97
CA VAL A 149 -5.98 -5.76 16.53
C VAL A 149 -4.50 -5.54 16.20
N PRO A 150 -4.07 -5.30 14.94
CA PRO A 150 -2.67 -5.01 14.63
C PRO A 150 -2.14 -3.74 15.32
N ILE A 151 -2.98 -2.70 15.40
CA ILE A 151 -2.60 -1.44 16.05
C ILE A 151 -2.35 -1.66 17.55
N MET A 152 -3.21 -2.39 18.24
CA MET A 152 -3.02 -2.73 19.66
C MET A 152 -1.76 -3.55 19.90
N PHE A 153 -1.48 -4.53 19.03
CA PHE A 153 -0.24 -5.30 19.12
C PHE A 153 1.01 -4.43 18.93
N TYR A 154 0.95 -3.52 17.98
CA TYR A 154 2.05 -2.58 17.73
C TYR A 154 2.29 -1.66 18.93
N GLN A 155 1.25 -1.05 19.49
CA GLN A 155 1.34 -0.18 20.67
C GLN A 155 1.94 -0.94 21.87
N LYS A 156 1.45 -2.14 22.15
CA LYS A 156 1.96 -2.97 23.26
C LYS A 156 3.42 -3.39 23.06
N SER A 157 3.85 -3.57 21.81
CA SER A 157 5.26 -3.86 21.49
C SER A 157 6.15 -2.65 21.75
N GLN A 158 5.68 -1.45 21.45
CA GLN A 158 6.42 -0.21 21.72
C GLN A 158 6.57 0.09 23.21
N GLU A 159 5.52 -0.11 24.00
CA GLU A 159 5.57 0.07 25.46
C GLU A 159 6.63 -0.83 26.13
N LYS A 160 6.74 -2.08 25.65
CA LYS A 160 7.76 -3.02 26.16
C LYS A 160 9.20 -2.66 25.77
N ALA A 161 9.40 -1.89 24.71
CA ALA A 161 10.73 -1.48 24.27
C ALA A 161 11.24 -0.23 25.01
N ILE A 162 10.35 0.48 25.72
CA ILE A 162 10.67 1.71 26.46
C ILE A 162 10.82 1.43 27.97
N SER A 163 10.26 0.31 28.49
CA SER A 163 10.40 -0.12 29.88
C SER A 163 11.62 -1.03 30.06
#